data_d9e3ec403ec2b5ecd585ac8ad3aacdca
#
_entry.id   d9e3ec403ec2b5ecd585ac8ad3aacdca
#
_cell.length_a   1.000
_cell.length_b   1.000
_cell.length_c   1.000
_cell.angle_alpha   90.00
_cell.angle_beta   90.00
_cell.angle_gamma   90.00
#
_symmetry.space_group_name_H-M   'P 1'
#
loop_
_entity.id
_entity.type
_entity.pdbx_description
1 polymer ?
#
loop_
_entity_poly.entity_id
_entity_poly.type
_entity_poly.pdbx_seq_one_letter_code
_entity_poly.pdbx_strand_id
1 'polypeptide(L)'
;MDGEQNFLFTTGGVSEITFDLNLKPPVLTKISVSGSRVIRRICLPEQKQAHVLFKTYASSIGSWYHIYHRHTVEALLDKVYHQIASGQRPNLAHVALLLSMFAGGAYFQAFAAETLFADPKEANQLALSWTHNTLDILDHVERASMPTSIEQLQATIIMSLMIQNFEGNVSDPQE
;
A
#
# COMPACT_ATOMS: atom_id res chain seq x y z
N MET A 1 23.98 -0.31 -7.88
CA MET A 1 23.76 -1.37 -6.88
C MET A 1 22.32 -1.29 -6.44
N ASP A 2 21.47 -2.14 -7.01
CA ASP A 2 20.05 -2.16 -6.73
C ASP A 2 19.84 -2.86 -5.39
N GLY A 3 19.49 -2.09 -4.35
CA GLY A 3 19.19 -2.61 -3.03
C GLY A 3 17.82 -3.31 -3.05
N GLU A 4 17.73 -4.51 -3.60
CA GLU A 4 16.58 -5.39 -3.39
C GLU A 4 16.60 -5.85 -1.93
N GLN A 5 15.61 -5.42 -1.17
CA GLN A 5 15.47 -5.83 0.23
C GLN A 5 14.46 -6.96 0.33
N ASN A 6 14.97 -8.16 0.60
CA ASN A 6 14.15 -9.35 0.80
C ASN A 6 13.79 -9.49 2.28
N PHE A 7 12.51 -9.48 2.61
CA PHE A 7 12.00 -9.71 3.96
C PHE A 7 11.54 -11.18 4.11
N LEU A 8 12.26 -11.93 4.93
CA LEU A 8 11.99 -13.34 5.22
C LEU A 8 11.16 -13.47 6.50
N PHE A 9 10.00 -14.10 6.41
CA PHE A 9 9.18 -14.48 7.56
C PHE A 9 8.97 -15.99 7.55
N THR A 10 9.37 -16.66 8.62
CA THR A 10 9.19 -18.10 8.79
C THR A 10 7.97 -18.32 9.70
N THR A 11 6.88 -18.82 9.13
CA THR A 11 5.79 -19.43 9.91
C THR A 11 5.83 -20.93 9.73
N GLY A 12 5.81 -21.67 10.83
CA GLY A 12 6.02 -23.12 10.84
C GLY A 12 5.11 -23.86 9.87
N GLY A 13 5.72 -24.56 8.91
CA GLY A 13 5.08 -25.54 8.04
C GLY A 13 4.38 -25.05 6.78
N VAL A 14 4.28 -23.75 6.51
CA VAL A 14 3.64 -23.20 5.31
C VAL A 14 4.61 -22.26 4.59
N SER A 15 4.59 -22.28 3.27
CA SER A 15 5.40 -21.49 2.33
C SER A 15 5.88 -20.16 2.88
N GLU A 16 7.20 -19.97 2.92
CA GLU A 16 7.84 -18.73 3.33
C GLU A 16 7.43 -17.60 2.37
N ILE A 17 6.72 -16.58 2.87
CA ILE A 17 6.35 -15.41 2.10
C ILE A 17 7.37 -14.30 2.38
N THR A 18 8.01 -13.82 1.33
CA THR A 18 8.96 -12.70 1.39
C THR A 18 8.33 -11.49 0.72
N PHE A 19 8.32 -10.36 1.41
CA PHE A 19 7.95 -9.08 0.82
C PHE A 19 9.22 -8.32 0.43
N ASP A 20 9.35 -8.02 -0.86
CA ASP A 20 10.41 -7.23 -1.43
C ASP A 20 9.87 -5.81 -1.69
N LEU A 21 10.37 -4.83 -0.91
CA LEU A 21 9.96 -3.43 -1.02
C LEU A 21 10.90 -2.68 -1.95
N ASN A 22 10.37 -2.21 -3.07
CA ASN A 22 11.13 -1.51 -4.08
C ASN A 22 10.64 -0.05 -4.25
N LEU A 23 11.57 0.91 -4.31
CA LEU A 23 11.31 2.34 -4.51
C LEU A 23 11.30 2.76 -5.99
N LYS A 24 11.32 1.82 -6.93
CA LYS A 24 11.26 2.10 -8.37
C LYS A 24 9.82 2.07 -8.88
N PRO A 25 9.52 2.82 -9.98
CA PRO A 25 8.18 2.88 -10.54
C PRO A 25 7.64 1.48 -10.87
N PRO A 26 6.34 1.27 -10.70
CA PRO A 26 5.74 -0.05 -10.63
C PRO A 26 5.74 -0.74 -11.99
N VAL A 27 6.53 -1.76 -12.11
CA VAL A 27 6.18 -2.88 -12.98
C VAL A 27 5.27 -3.77 -12.15
N LEU A 28 4.11 -4.13 -12.70
CA LEU A 28 3.09 -5.01 -12.10
C LEU A 28 3.69 -6.00 -11.09
N THR A 29 3.03 -6.11 -9.94
CA THR A 29 3.40 -7.02 -8.84
C THR A 29 3.83 -8.38 -9.39
N LYS A 30 5.14 -8.65 -9.43
CA LYS A 30 5.64 -9.93 -9.89
C LYS A 30 5.69 -10.89 -8.71
N ILE A 31 4.86 -11.92 -8.77
CA ILE A 31 4.98 -13.07 -7.88
C ILE A 31 6.05 -13.99 -8.48
N SER A 32 7.17 -14.13 -7.81
CA SER A 32 8.18 -15.14 -8.17
C SER A 32 8.07 -16.29 -7.20
N VAL A 33 7.87 -17.50 -7.74
CA VAL A 33 7.85 -18.74 -6.96
C VAL A 33 9.20 -19.44 -7.18
N SER A 34 9.99 -19.57 -6.12
CA SER A 34 11.23 -20.34 -6.14
C SER A 34 11.15 -21.43 -5.08
N GLY A 35 10.82 -22.65 -5.48
CA GLY A 35 10.59 -23.77 -4.56
C GLY A 35 9.38 -23.52 -3.65
N SER A 36 9.56 -23.68 -2.33
CA SER A 36 8.52 -23.39 -1.33
C SER A 36 8.46 -21.91 -0.89
N ARG A 37 9.18 -21.02 -1.54
CA ARG A 37 9.25 -19.59 -1.21
C ARG A 37 8.43 -18.77 -2.19
N VAL A 38 7.50 -17.97 -1.69
CA VAL A 38 6.72 -17.01 -2.46
C VAL A 38 7.28 -15.61 -2.17
N ILE A 39 7.89 -14.99 -3.19
CA ILE A 39 8.39 -13.61 -3.08
C ILE A 39 7.33 -12.68 -3.68
N ARG A 40 6.80 -11.78 -2.87
CA ARG A 40 5.89 -10.72 -3.31
C ARG A 40 6.64 -9.40 -3.37
N ARG A 41 6.79 -8.86 -4.56
CA ARG A 41 7.41 -7.56 -4.77
C ARG A 41 6.37 -6.46 -4.64
N ILE A 42 6.61 -5.53 -3.73
CA ILE A 42 5.78 -4.35 -3.50
C ILE A 42 6.55 -3.13 -3.96
N CYS A 43 6.01 -2.43 -4.94
CA CYS A 43 6.57 -1.17 -5.42
C CYS A 43 5.92 -0.01 -4.68
N LEU A 44 6.72 0.74 -3.95
CA LEU A 44 6.31 2.00 -3.31
C LEU A 44 6.55 3.16 -4.28
N PRO A 45 5.74 4.21 -4.24
CA PRO A 45 6.01 5.44 -4.99
C PRO A 45 7.30 6.10 -4.49
N GLU A 46 7.89 7.00 -5.28
CA GLU A 46 8.96 7.85 -4.78
C GLU A 46 8.49 8.68 -3.58
N GLN A 47 9.37 9.01 -2.63
CA GLN A 47 8.98 9.71 -1.40
C GLN A 47 8.21 11.02 -1.68
N LYS A 48 8.63 11.79 -2.69
CA LYS A 48 7.91 13.02 -3.10
C LYS A 48 6.49 12.71 -3.59
N GLN A 49 6.32 11.68 -4.40
CA GLN A 49 5.01 11.23 -4.87
C GLN A 49 4.16 10.69 -3.72
N ALA A 50 4.76 9.97 -2.77
CA ALA A 50 4.09 9.46 -1.59
C ALA A 50 3.47 10.57 -0.74
N HIS A 51 4.17 11.69 -0.54
CA HIS A 51 3.61 12.86 0.15
C HIS A 51 2.43 13.47 -0.60
N VAL A 52 2.49 13.55 -1.93
CA VAL A 52 1.37 14.06 -2.74
C VAL A 52 0.18 13.12 -2.66
N LEU A 53 0.38 11.82 -2.78
CA LEU A 53 -0.67 10.81 -2.67
C LEU A 53 -1.33 10.84 -1.29
N PHE A 54 -0.53 10.92 -0.22
CA PHE A 54 -1.06 11.07 1.12
C PHE A 54 -1.86 12.37 1.29
N LYS A 55 -1.37 13.49 0.77
CA LYS A 55 -2.09 14.78 0.80
C LYS A 55 -3.42 14.70 0.05
N THR A 56 -3.46 14.05 -1.11
CA THR A 56 -4.69 13.83 -1.89
C THR A 56 -5.67 12.96 -1.11
N TYR A 57 -5.21 11.85 -0.53
CA TYR A 57 -6.02 11.02 0.35
C TYR A 57 -6.58 11.80 1.53
N ALA A 58 -5.74 12.58 2.22
CA ALA A 58 -6.12 13.35 3.39
C ALA A 58 -7.16 14.45 3.10
N SER A 59 -7.11 15.05 1.91
CA SER A 59 -8.08 16.08 1.47
C SER A 59 -9.37 15.51 0.88
N SER A 60 -9.40 14.22 0.55
CA SER A 60 -10.57 13.52 0.03
C SER A 60 -11.23 12.65 1.13
N ILE A 61 -11.06 11.34 1.10
CA ILE A 61 -11.67 10.43 2.10
C ILE A 61 -11.20 10.76 3.52
N GLY A 62 -9.92 11.05 3.70
CA GLY A 62 -9.34 11.32 5.01
C GLY A 62 -9.95 12.51 5.74
N SER A 63 -10.57 13.46 5.02
CA SER A 63 -11.27 14.60 5.61
C SER A 63 -12.63 14.24 6.21
N TRP A 64 -13.26 13.17 5.73
CA TRP A 64 -14.57 12.69 6.19
C TRP A 64 -14.47 11.71 7.36
N TYR A 65 -13.42 10.88 7.33
CA TYR A 65 -13.19 9.83 8.32
C TYR A 65 -11.91 10.11 9.10
N HIS A 66 -12.03 10.57 10.33
CA HIS A 66 -10.89 10.88 11.21
C HIS A 66 -10.27 9.59 11.81
N ILE A 67 -9.85 8.67 10.94
CA ILE A 67 -9.32 7.35 11.32
C ILE A 67 -7.87 7.47 11.80
N TYR A 68 -7.16 8.52 11.43
CA TYR A 68 -5.73 8.70 11.70
C TYR A 68 -5.41 10.15 12.12
N HIS A 69 -4.25 10.33 12.73
CA HIS A 69 -3.71 11.65 13.04
C HIS A 69 -2.69 12.05 11.96
N ARG A 70 -2.93 13.15 11.26
CA ARG A 70 -2.16 13.56 10.07
C ARG A 70 -0.66 13.62 10.33
N HIS A 71 -0.23 14.35 11.37
CA HIS A 71 1.19 14.49 11.69
C HIS A 71 1.87 13.17 12.05
N THR A 72 1.13 12.25 12.67
CA THR A 72 1.63 10.92 12.99
C THR A 72 1.92 10.12 11.71
N VAL A 73 1.03 10.21 10.72
CA VAL A 73 1.21 9.51 9.44
C VAL A 73 2.31 10.16 8.60
N GLU A 74 2.43 11.48 8.58
CA GLU A 74 3.55 12.18 7.91
C GLU A 74 4.90 11.72 8.49
N ALA A 75 5.03 11.69 9.81
CA ALA A 75 6.24 11.19 10.47
C ALA A 75 6.49 9.68 10.21
N LEU A 76 5.41 8.89 10.14
CA LEU A 76 5.48 7.47 9.81
C LEU A 76 5.98 7.24 8.38
N LEU A 77 5.48 8.02 7.42
CA LEU A 77 5.91 7.99 6.03
C LEU A 77 7.42 8.23 5.93
N ASP A 78 7.91 9.33 6.50
CA ASP A 78 9.33 9.64 6.49
C ASP A 78 10.18 8.57 7.16
N LYS A 79 9.70 8.01 8.28
CA LYS A 79 10.38 6.92 8.99
C LYS A 79 10.49 5.66 8.12
N VAL A 80 9.40 5.23 7.45
CA VAL A 80 9.38 4.03 6.61
C VAL A 80 10.34 4.20 5.43
N TYR A 81 10.32 5.34 4.75
CA TYR A 81 11.23 5.61 3.62
C TYR A 81 12.69 5.68 4.07
N HIS A 82 12.98 6.28 5.23
CA HIS A 82 14.33 6.29 5.80
C HIS A 82 14.80 4.87 6.14
N GLN A 83 13.95 4.04 6.73
CA GLN A 83 14.28 2.64 7.04
C GLN A 83 14.62 1.86 5.77
N ILE A 84 13.81 1.98 4.71
CA ILE A 84 14.08 1.32 3.42
C ILE A 84 15.40 1.82 2.83
N ALA A 85 15.63 3.13 2.80
CA ALA A 85 16.86 3.71 2.25
C ALA A 85 18.13 3.30 3.03
N SER A 86 18.00 3.05 4.35
CA SER A 86 19.12 2.61 5.21
C SER A 86 19.26 1.08 5.30
N GLY A 87 18.51 0.31 4.52
CA GLY A 87 18.57 -1.15 4.55
C GLY A 87 17.89 -1.78 5.77
N GLN A 88 17.09 -1.02 6.50
CA GLN A 88 16.34 -1.52 7.65
C GLN A 88 14.96 -2.05 7.21
N ARG A 89 14.43 -2.99 7.97
CA ARG A 89 13.10 -3.57 7.73
C ARG A 89 12.03 -2.70 8.39
N PRO A 90 11.12 -2.05 7.63
CA PRO A 90 9.98 -1.37 8.23
C PRO A 90 8.95 -2.38 8.76
N ASN A 91 8.16 -1.94 9.72
CA ASN A 91 7.02 -2.72 10.21
C ASN A 91 5.98 -2.85 9.08
N LEU A 92 5.52 -4.07 8.79
CA LEU A 92 4.56 -4.34 7.73
C LEU A 92 3.21 -3.67 7.95
N ALA A 93 2.76 -3.51 9.20
CA ALA A 93 1.53 -2.77 9.49
C ALA A 93 1.64 -1.29 9.10
N HIS A 94 2.82 -0.68 9.29
CA HIS A 94 3.10 0.67 8.83
C HIS A 94 3.07 0.76 7.29
N VAL A 95 3.67 -0.22 6.62
CA VAL A 95 3.66 -0.30 5.16
C VAL A 95 2.23 -0.47 4.64
N ALA A 96 1.43 -1.36 5.24
CA ALA A 96 0.03 -1.58 4.88
C ALA A 96 -0.80 -0.30 5.02
N LEU A 97 -0.63 0.43 6.12
CA LEU A 97 -1.31 1.71 6.33
C LEU A 97 -0.95 2.73 5.24
N LEU A 98 0.32 2.89 4.92
CA LEU A 98 0.75 3.82 3.88
C LEU A 98 0.24 3.41 2.49
N LEU A 99 0.33 2.12 2.15
CA LEU A 99 -0.18 1.60 0.86
C LEU A 99 -1.69 1.80 0.72
N SER A 100 -2.47 1.62 1.79
CA SER A 100 -3.91 1.88 1.79
C SER A 100 -4.22 3.35 1.47
N MET A 101 -3.44 4.27 2.03
CA MET A 101 -3.59 5.71 1.76
C MET A 101 -3.09 6.09 0.36
N PHE A 102 -2.03 5.45 -0.14
CA PHE A 102 -1.55 5.66 -1.52
C PHE A 102 -2.57 5.15 -2.54
N ALA A 103 -3.20 4.00 -2.28
CA ALA A 103 -4.28 3.49 -3.13
C ALA A 103 -5.44 4.49 -3.22
N GLY A 104 -5.89 5.03 -2.08
CA GLY A 104 -6.91 6.07 -2.04
C GLY A 104 -6.48 7.35 -2.74
N GLY A 105 -5.25 7.81 -2.49
CA GLY A 105 -4.68 8.99 -3.14
C GLY A 105 -4.62 8.83 -4.66
N ALA A 106 -4.17 7.69 -5.16
CA ALA A 106 -4.10 7.41 -6.60
C ALA A 106 -5.49 7.34 -7.25
N TYR A 107 -6.46 6.71 -6.58
CA TYR A 107 -7.84 6.67 -7.06
C TYR A 107 -8.41 8.08 -7.28
N PHE A 108 -8.22 8.99 -6.32
CA PHE A 108 -8.70 10.37 -6.47
C PHE A 108 -7.86 11.19 -7.45
N GLN A 109 -6.58 10.88 -7.63
CA GLN A 109 -5.73 11.50 -8.65
C GLN A 109 -6.21 11.18 -10.07
N ALA A 110 -6.88 10.04 -10.30
CA ALA A 110 -7.45 9.70 -11.59
C ALA A 110 -8.52 10.70 -12.08
N PHE A 111 -9.13 11.45 -11.15
CA PHE A 111 -10.17 12.45 -11.42
C PHE A 111 -9.65 13.90 -11.25
N ALA A 112 -8.38 14.09 -10.90
CA ALA A 112 -7.81 15.42 -10.68
C ALA A 112 -7.46 16.10 -12.00
N ALA A 113 -7.61 17.44 -12.05
CA ALA A 113 -7.19 18.25 -13.19
C ALA A 113 -5.66 18.24 -13.37
N GLU A 114 -4.93 18.21 -12.24
CA GLU A 114 -3.47 18.05 -12.19
C GLU A 114 -3.18 16.72 -11.50
N THR A 115 -2.62 15.77 -12.23
CA THR A 115 -2.32 14.43 -11.74
C THR A 115 -0.83 14.14 -11.75
N LEU A 116 -0.39 13.25 -10.84
CA LEU A 116 0.97 12.69 -10.83
C LEU A 116 1.21 11.67 -11.96
N PHE A 117 0.14 11.18 -12.57
CA PHE A 117 0.16 10.05 -13.49
C PHE A 117 0.00 10.51 -14.93
N ALA A 118 0.56 9.76 -15.87
CA ALA A 118 0.47 10.05 -17.29
C ALA A 118 -0.97 10.01 -17.82
N ASP A 119 -1.77 9.08 -17.27
CA ASP A 119 -3.19 8.98 -17.58
C ASP A 119 -4.02 8.41 -16.38
N PRO A 120 -5.36 8.55 -16.41
CA PRO A 120 -6.22 7.98 -15.36
C PRO A 120 -6.16 6.46 -15.24
N LYS A 121 -5.80 5.74 -16.31
CA LYS A 121 -5.67 4.28 -16.29
C LYS A 121 -4.48 3.86 -15.47
N GLU A 122 -3.35 4.57 -15.60
CA GLU A 122 -2.16 4.34 -14.78
C GLU A 122 -2.48 4.55 -13.29
N ALA A 123 -3.15 5.64 -12.95
CA ALA A 123 -3.56 5.93 -11.58
C ALA A 123 -4.45 4.81 -11.00
N ASN A 124 -5.44 4.34 -11.76
CA ASN A 124 -6.33 3.25 -11.34
C ASN A 124 -5.60 1.92 -11.20
N GLN A 125 -4.68 1.59 -12.13
CA GLN A 125 -3.89 0.35 -12.04
C GLN A 125 -3.01 0.34 -10.80
N LEU A 126 -2.40 1.47 -10.46
CA LEU A 126 -1.60 1.61 -9.25
C LEU A 126 -2.45 1.55 -7.99
N ALA A 127 -3.61 2.21 -7.97
CA ALA A 127 -4.56 2.12 -6.87
C ALA A 127 -4.96 0.67 -6.59
N LEU A 128 -5.30 -0.10 -7.63
CA LEU A 128 -5.63 -1.53 -7.53
C LEU A 128 -4.44 -2.36 -7.06
N SER A 129 -3.24 -2.12 -7.59
CA SER A 129 -2.02 -2.83 -7.19
C SER A 129 -1.71 -2.61 -5.71
N TRP A 130 -1.77 -1.37 -5.23
CA TRP A 130 -1.53 -1.05 -3.82
C TRP A 130 -2.64 -1.58 -2.91
N THR A 131 -3.89 -1.61 -3.38
CA THR A 131 -5.00 -2.28 -2.67
C THR A 131 -4.71 -3.76 -2.46
N HIS A 132 -4.35 -4.49 -3.51
CA HIS A 132 -4.00 -5.91 -3.41
C HIS A 132 -2.79 -6.13 -2.49
N ASN A 133 -1.74 -5.33 -2.63
CA ASN A 133 -0.57 -5.43 -1.77
C ASN A 133 -0.90 -5.18 -0.30
N THR A 134 -1.79 -4.22 -0.01
CA THR A 134 -2.26 -3.97 1.36
C THR A 134 -2.98 -5.18 1.93
N LEU A 135 -3.93 -5.75 1.18
CA LEU A 135 -4.69 -6.93 1.61
C LEU A 135 -3.77 -8.14 1.85
N ASP A 136 -2.78 -8.35 0.97
CA ASP A 136 -1.80 -9.42 1.10
C ASP A 136 -0.94 -9.28 2.38
N ILE A 137 -0.53 -8.04 2.71
CA ILE A 137 0.21 -7.78 3.95
C ILE A 137 -0.69 -8.01 5.17
N LEU A 138 -1.92 -7.51 5.15
CA LEU A 138 -2.86 -7.67 6.26
C LEU A 138 -3.16 -9.14 6.53
N ASP A 139 -3.42 -9.95 5.51
CA ASP A 139 -3.62 -11.39 5.59
C ASP A 139 -2.37 -12.10 6.17
N HIS A 140 -1.18 -11.69 5.73
CA HIS A 140 0.07 -12.25 6.24
C HIS A 140 0.27 -11.93 7.74
N VAL A 141 0.07 -10.69 8.15
CA VAL A 141 0.25 -10.26 9.56
C VAL A 141 -0.77 -10.95 10.45
N GLU A 142 -2.02 -11.13 10.00
CA GLU A 142 -3.06 -11.84 10.70
C GLU A 142 -2.70 -13.32 10.92
N ARG A 143 -2.26 -14.01 9.86
CA ARG A 143 -1.83 -15.43 9.93
C ARG A 143 -0.61 -15.64 10.82
N ALA A 144 0.28 -14.65 10.91
CA ALA A 144 1.44 -14.72 11.79
C ALA A 144 1.08 -14.63 13.28
N SER A 145 -0.21 -14.49 13.62
CA SER A 145 -0.72 -14.37 15.01
C SER A 145 -0.03 -13.26 15.81
N MET A 146 0.41 -12.21 15.13
CA MET A 146 0.99 -11.04 15.80
C MET A 146 -0.11 -10.21 16.46
N PRO A 147 0.18 -9.53 17.59
CA PRO A 147 -0.78 -8.60 18.19
C PRO A 147 -1.21 -7.55 17.17
N THR A 148 -2.53 -7.36 17.04
CA THR A 148 -3.11 -6.36 16.13
C THR A 148 -2.68 -4.96 16.55
N SER A 149 -2.06 -4.22 15.65
CA SER A 149 -1.67 -2.83 15.88
C SER A 149 -2.78 -1.85 15.43
N ILE A 150 -2.70 -0.60 15.91
CA ILE A 150 -3.61 0.47 15.47
C ILE A 150 -3.50 0.69 13.96
N GLU A 151 -2.29 0.68 13.41
CA GLU A 151 -2.03 0.89 11.99
C GLU A 151 -2.66 -0.22 11.14
N GLN A 152 -2.65 -1.46 11.62
CA GLN A 152 -3.32 -2.58 10.97
C GLN A 152 -4.85 -2.37 10.92
N LEU A 153 -5.46 -1.95 12.03
CA LEU A 153 -6.89 -1.62 12.08
C LEU A 153 -7.23 -0.46 11.16
N GLN A 154 -6.42 0.60 11.19
CA GLN A 154 -6.59 1.76 10.30
C GLN A 154 -6.52 1.36 8.82
N ALA A 155 -5.53 0.55 8.43
CA ALA A 155 -5.40 0.04 7.08
C ALA A 155 -6.62 -0.79 6.66
N THR A 156 -7.12 -1.65 7.54
CA THR A 156 -8.32 -2.48 7.30
C THR A 156 -9.56 -1.63 7.06
N ILE A 157 -9.77 -0.59 7.88
CA ILE A 157 -10.92 0.32 7.72
C ILE A 157 -10.80 1.08 6.40
N ILE A 158 -9.63 1.63 6.08
CA ILE A 158 -9.40 2.35 4.82
C ILE A 158 -9.67 1.43 3.63
N MET A 159 -9.18 0.18 3.66
CA MET A 159 -9.43 -0.78 2.57
C MET A 159 -10.91 -1.10 2.41
N SER A 160 -11.63 -1.29 3.51
CA SER A 160 -13.09 -1.53 3.45
C SER A 160 -13.82 -0.38 2.77
N LEU A 161 -13.46 0.87 3.09
CA LEU A 161 -14.03 2.06 2.45
C LEU A 161 -13.66 2.15 0.97
N MET A 162 -12.42 1.81 0.62
CA MET A 162 -11.96 1.84 -0.78
C MET A 162 -12.67 0.79 -1.64
N ILE A 163 -12.81 -0.45 -1.15
CA ILE A 163 -13.48 -1.53 -1.88
C ILE A 163 -14.94 -1.15 -2.15
N GLN A 164 -15.66 -0.62 -1.17
CA GLN A 164 -17.04 -0.16 -1.36
C GLN A 164 -17.16 0.91 -2.46
N ASN A 165 -16.20 1.84 -2.54
CA ASN A 165 -16.18 2.86 -3.58
C ASN A 165 -15.85 2.29 -4.97
N PHE A 166 -14.98 1.28 -5.07
CA PHE A 166 -14.68 0.62 -6.34
C PHE A 166 -15.88 -0.17 -6.86
N GLU A 167 -16.60 -0.89 -5.99
CA GLU A 167 -17.76 -1.71 -6.37
C GLU A 167 -18.96 -0.85 -6.76
N GLY A 168 -19.17 0.29 -6.09
CA GLY A 168 -20.26 1.23 -6.40
C GLY A 168 -20.19 1.84 -7.81
N ASN A 169 -18.99 1.99 -8.36
CA ASN A 169 -18.79 2.53 -9.72
C ASN A 169 -18.96 1.51 -10.85
N VAL A 170 -19.05 0.22 -10.55
CA VAL A 170 -19.25 -0.85 -11.55
C VAL A 170 -20.74 -1.15 -11.79
N SER A 171 -21.63 -0.62 -10.94
CA SER A 171 -23.05 -1.00 -10.91
C SER A 171 -23.97 -0.10 -11.73
N ASP A 172 -23.45 0.79 -12.58
CA ASP A 172 -24.30 1.62 -13.46
C ASP A 172 -24.01 1.31 -14.95
N PRO A 173 -24.57 0.21 -15.50
CA PRO A 173 -24.74 0.11 -16.94
C PRO A 173 -25.94 1.02 -17.26
N GLN A 174 -25.68 2.17 -17.83
CA GLN A 174 -26.73 3.02 -18.40
C GLN A 174 -27.60 2.20 -19.34
N GLU A 175 -28.88 2.08 -18.99
CA GLU A 175 -29.96 1.81 -19.93
C GLU A 175 -30.05 2.90 -21.01
#